data_17bf56b7e364fa4e9cfacf72736e8172
#
_entry.id   17bf56b7e364fa4e9cfacf72736e8172
#
_cell.length_a   1.000
_cell.length_b   1.000
_cell.length_c   1.000
_cell.angle_alpha   90.00
_cell.angle_beta   90.00
_cell.angle_gamma   90.00
#
_symmetry.space_group_name_H-M   'P 1'
#
loop_
_entity.id
_entity.type
_entity.pdbx_description
1 polymer ?
#
loop_
_entity_poly.entity_id
_entity_poly.type
_entity_poly.pdbx_seq_one_letter_code
_entity_poly.pdbx_strand_id
1 'polypeptide(L)'
;MKKILGLFLAFTVMLSLCACQGNFGSVNLNEAIEIPENGIIKESIIKKIQTENAIGVFTGGSNGLRYEWTIFGSDITEPKEINLAVRITKIVNGDPKVTLSTSEPFGFSALLSVYLDDAWDAQSATGYVDEKAVASVSLTGSKTTILNMTMDGSLGSLVIRPDELPEEKTTVPETEETTEPTTQPTTGNDDYLSKAEDTDDTVYTDGKDKYLTDPIPEGKPKPVEPEDQEVDKGKTYTCTFSIECSTILNNLDQLEPDKLECVPSNGVILAKPTVTFYEGESVFDVLQRLCKEKGIHMESSWTPIYNSAYIEGIHNLYEFDCGELSGWMYRVNGWYPNYGCSRYQLKQGDVVEWRYTCDLGEDVGRSGSW
;
A
#
# COMPACT_ATOMS: atom_id res chain seq x y z
N MET A 1 -22.15 -40.73 -20.43
CA MET A 1 -22.07 -39.39 -20.99
C MET A 1 -22.96 -38.47 -20.16
N LYS A 2 -22.45 -37.84 -19.15
CA LYS A 2 -23.11 -36.72 -18.44
C LYS A 2 -22.07 -35.60 -18.29
N LYS A 3 -22.33 -34.52 -18.99
CA LYS A 3 -21.50 -33.31 -18.96
C LYS A 3 -21.74 -32.60 -17.61
N ILE A 4 -20.71 -32.46 -16.82
CA ILE A 4 -20.72 -31.60 -15.65
C ILE A 4 -20.36 -30.20 -16.14
N LEU A 5 -21.34 -29.33 -16.08
CA LEU A 5 -21.27 -27.92 -16.43
C LEU A 5 -20.67 -27.17 -15.18
N GLY A 6 -19.45 -26.71 -15.30
CA GLY A 6 -18.83 -25.90 -14.27
C GLY A 6 -19.56 -24.56 -14.17
N LEU A 7 -20.03 -24.27 -13.00
CA LEU A 7 -20.69 -23.01 -12.66
C LEU A 7 -19.59 -21.98 -12.35
N PHE A 8 -19.27 -21.14 -13.32
CA PHE A 8 -18.55 -19.91 -13.08
C PHE A 8 -19.50 -18.96 -12.34
N LEU A 9 -19.25 -18.71 -11.08
CA LEU A 9 -19.91 -17.63 -10.34
C LEU A 9 -19.27 -16.31 -10.76
N ALA A 10 -19.77 -15.74 -11.85
CA ALA A 10 -19.47 -14.36 -12.19
C ALA A 10 -20.22 -13.48 -11.21
N PHE A 11 -19.50 -12.69 -10.44
CA PHE A 11 -20.04 -11.58 -9.66
C PHE A 11 -20.67 -10.62 -10.67
N THR A 12 -21.97 -10.71 -10.80
CA THR A 12 -22.77 -9.82 -11.64
C THR A 12 -22.90 -8.48 -10.93
N VAL A 13 -21.99 -7.56 -11.19
CA VAL A 13 -22.25 -6.15 -10.99
C VAL A 13 -23.49 -5.83 -11.82
N MET A 14 -24.59 -5.51 -11.15
CA MET A 14 -25.84 -5.06 -11.78
C MET A 14 -25.55 -3.79 -12.58
N LEU A 15 -25.38 -3.93 -13.91
CA LEU A 15 -25.50 -2.82 -14.82
C LEU A 15 -26.94 -2.28 -14.74
N SER A 16 -27.17 -1.24 -14.00
CA SER A 16 -28.34 -0.39 -14.22
C SER A 16 -28.01 0.56 -15.38
N LEU A 17 -28.31 0.12 -16.60
CA LEU A 17 -28.49 1.02 -17.74
C LEU A 17 -29.63 1.98 -17.42
N CYS A 18 -29.33 3.14 -16.92
CA CYS A 18 -30.25 4.27 -16.89
C CYS A 18 -29.72 5.39 -17.77
N ALA A 19 -29.94 5.23 -19.08
CA ALA A 19 -29.91 6.35 -20.00
C ALA A 19 -31.19 7.16 -19.75
N CYS A 20 -31.11 8.20 -18.92
CA CYS A 20 -32.11 9.26 -18.86
C CYS A 20 -31.45 10.59 -18.52
N GLN A 21 -31.66 11.55 -19.40
CA GLN A 21 -31.43 12.96 -19.15
C GLN A 21 -32.23 13.42 -17.93
N GLY A 22 -31.59 14.11 -17.00
CA GLY A 22 -32.26 14.98 -16.06
C GLY A 22 -32.14 14.54 -14.58
N ASN A 23 -31.62 15.43 -13.77
CA ASN A 23 -31.45 15.39 -12.32
C ASN A 23 -30.44 14.36 -11.79
N PHE A 24 -29.20 14.82 -11.66
CA PHE A 24 -28.23 14.13 -10.81
C PHE A 24 -28.70 14.21 -9.35
N GLY A 25 -29.32 13.11 -8.89
CA GLY A 25 -29.47 12.82 -7.47
C GLY A 25 -28.11 12.94 -6.77
N SER A 26 -28.11 13.23 -5.50
CA SER A 26 -26.91 13.40 -4.68
C SER A 26 -25.91 12.27 -4.94
N VAL A 27 -24.75 12.61 -5.50
CA VAL A 27 -23.62 11.67 -5.67
C VAL A 27 -23.22 11.19 -4.28
N ASN A 28 -23.18 9.88 -4.10
CA ASN A 28 -22.71 9.25 -2.87
C ASN A 28 -21.18 9.17 -2.93
N LEU A 29 -20.49 9.96 -2.11
CA LEU A 29 -19.02 9.95 -2.05
C LEU A 29 -18.45 8.76 -1.26
N ASN A 30 -19.29 7.95 -0.61
CA ASN A 30 -18.87 6.73 0.07
C ASN A 30 -18.73 5.53 -0.87
N GLU A 31 -18.96 5.72 -2.16
CA GLU A 31 -18.85 4.68 -3.19
C GLU A 31 -17.97 5.19 -4.32
N ALA A 32 -17.21 4.28 -4.96
CA ALA A 32 -16.43 4.64 -6.14
C ALA A 32 -17.35 5.12 -7.27
N ILE A 33 -16.97 6.21 -7.91
CA ILE A 33 -17.70 6.84 -9.01
C ILE A 33 -17.12 6.35 -10.32
N GLU A 34 -17.94 5.76 -11.19
CA GLU A 34 -17.49 5.36 -12.50
C GLU A 34 -17.22 6.61 -13.37
N ILE A 35 -16.03 6.65 -13.97
CA ILE A 35 -15.63 7.73 -14.87
C ILE A 35 -16.45 7.59 -16.17
N PRO A 36 -17.18 8.64 -16.60
CA PRO A 36 -17.93 8.59 -17.85
C PRO A 36 -17.02 8.34 -19.06
N GLU A 37 -17.57 7.80 -20.17
CA GLU A 37 -16.83 7.52 -21.41
C GLU A 37 -16.04 8.73 -21.95
N ASN A 38 -16.53 9.95 -21.76
CA ASN A 38 -15.84 11.18 -22.15
C ASN A 38 -14.78 11.63 -21.12
N GLY A 39 -14.67 10.94 -20.01
CA GLY A 39 -13.71 11.24 -18.91
C GLY A 39 -14.10 12.45 -18.04
N ILE A 40 -15.17 13.17 -18.35
CA ILE A 40 -15.47 14.45 -17.74
C ILE A 40 -16.19 14.30 -16.40
N ILE A 41 -15.58 14.80 -15.35
CA ILE A 41 -16.17 14.95 -14.01
C ILE A 41 -16.60 16.41 -13.83
N LYS A 42 -17.88 16.61 -13.55
CA LYS A 42 -18.46 17.94 -13.42
C LYS A 42 -17.89 18.70 -12.21
N GLU A 43 -17.71 20.01 -12.35
CA GLU A 43 -17.33 20.93 -11.29
C GLU A 43 -18.17 20.73 -9.99
N SER A 44 -19.46 20.46 -10.13
CA SER A 44 -20.35 20.27 -8.96
C SER A 44 -19.95 19.08 -8.08
N ILE A 45 -19.36 18.03 -8.66
CA ILE A 45 -18.85 16.86 -7.92
C ILE A 45 -17.54 17.23 -7.23
N ILE A 46 -16.62 17.86 -7.96
CA ILE A 46 -15.33 18.32 -7.41
C ILE A 46 -15.55 19.33 -6.26
N LYS A 47 -16.49 20.26 -6.45
CA LYS A 47 -16.88 21.22 -5.41
C LYS A 47 -17.51 20.54 -4.18
N LYS A 48 -18.27 19.47 -4.39
CA LYS A 48 -18.84 18.70 -3.28
C LYS A 48 -17.72 18.02 -2.48
N ILE A 49 -16.78 17.36 -3.16
CA ILE A 49 -15.60 16.74 -2.52
C ILE A 49 -14.82 17.78 -1.70
N GLN A 50 -14.53 18.96 -2.26
CA GLN A 50 -13.87 20.04 -1.56
C GLN A 50 -14.67 20.53 -0.34
N THR A 51 -15.97 20.85 -0.54
CA THR A 51 -16.79 21.47 0.51
C THR A 51 -17.05 20.52 1.69
N GLU A 52 -17.20 19.23 1.41
CA GLU A 52 -17.39 18.19 2.44
C GLU A 52 -16.06 17.69 2.99
N ASN A 53 -14.92 18.20 2.48
CA ASN A 53 -13.57 17.73 2.77
C ASN A 53 -13.49 16.20 2.68
N ALA A 54 -14.12 15.65 1.65
CA ALA A 54 -14.29 14.23 1.44
C ALA A 54 -13.21 13.68 0.53
N ILE A 55 -13.17 12.35 0.40
CA ILE A 55 -12.34 11.66 -0.57
C ILE A 55 -13.24 11.21 -1.71
N GLY A 56 -12.88 11.59 -2.93
CA GLY A 56 -13.53 11.11 -4.14
C GLY A 56 -12.71 10.01 -4.79
N VAL A 57 -13.30 8.83 -4.93
CA VAL A 57 -12.69 7.70 -5.65
C VAL A 57 -13.39 7.54 -7.00
N PHE A 58 -12.61 7.53 -8.08
CA PHE A 58 -13.12 7.45 -9.44
C PHE A 58 -12.47 6.30 -10.19
N THR A 59 -13.28 5.40 -10.73
CA THR A 59 -12.80 4.20 -11.44
C THR A 59 -13.02 4.32 -12.95
N GLY A 60 -12.04 3.88 -13.72
CA GLY A 60 -12.11 3.87 -15.18
C GLY A 60 -11.40 2.66 -15.79
N GLY A 61 -11.55 2.50 -17.09
CA GLY A 61 -10.90 1.46 -17.86
C GLY A 61 -10.27 1.98 -19.15
N SER A 62 -9.13 1.39 -19.55
CA SER A 62 -8.46 1.70 -20.81
C SER A 62 -7.74 0.46 -21.34
N ASN A 63 -8.07 0.04 -22.55
CA ASN A 63 -7.47 -1.13 -23.22
C ASN A 63 -7.52 -2.42 -22.41
N GLY A 64 -8.63 -2.64 -21.65
CA GLY A 64 -8.82 -3.82 -20.81
C GLY A 64 -8.19 -3.72 -19.42
N LEU A 65 -7.43 -2.67 -19.14
CA LEU A 65 -6.84 -2.40 -17.84
C LEU A 65 -7.71 -1.43 -17.05
N ARG A 66 -7.81 -1.66 -15.75
CA ARG A 66 -8.50 -0.77 -14.80
C ARG A 66 -7.53 0.30 -14.30
N TYR A 67 -8.05 1.48 -14.03
CA TYR A 67 -7.36 2.52 -13.28
C TYR A 67 -8.31 3.21 -12.31
N GLU A 68 -7.73 3.88 -11.32
CA GLU A 68 -8.47 4.56 -10.28
C GLU A 68 -7.79 5.88 -9.93
N TRP A 69 -8.58 6.93 -9.80
CA TRP A 69 -8.15 8.21 -9.25
C TRP A 69 -8.71 8.39 -7.86
N THR A 70 -7.85 8.77 -6.91
CA THR A 70 -8.26 9.22 -5.58
C THR A 70 -7.98 10.71 -5.46
N ILE A 71 -9.01 11.50 -5.16
CA ILE A 71 -8.96 12.95 -5.04
C ILE A 71 -9.35 13.33 -3.62
N PHE A 72 -8.47 14.06 -2.95
CA PHE A 72 -8.71 14.54 -1.59
C PHE A 72 -9.30 15.95 -1.62
N GLY A 73 -10.35 16.18 -0.85
CA GLY A 73 -11.02 17.48 -0.79
C GLY A 73 -10.11 18.61 -0.30
N SER A 74 -9.18 18.28 0.61
CA SER A 74 -8.14 19.18 1.11
C SER A 74 -7.21 19.72 0.02
N ASP A 75 -6.95 18.93 -1.03
CA ASP A 75 -5.97 19.27 -2.07
C ASP A 75 -6.59 20.11 -3.18
N ILE A 76 -7.93 20.19 -3.22
CA ILE A 76 -8.65 20.98 -4.22
C ILE A 76 -8.57 22.47 -3.87
N THR A 77 -7.69 23.20 -4.53
CA THR A 77 -7.58 24.67 -4.34
C THR A 77 -8.69 25.42 -5.07
N GLU A 78 -8.99 25.04 -6.30
CA GLU A 78 -10.02 25.66 -7.15
C GLU A 78 -10.86 24.55 -7.79
N PRO A 79 -12.12 24.32 -7.36
CA PRO A 79 -12.96 23.31 -7.95
C PRO A 79 -13.37 23.72 -9.38
N LYS A 80 -13.13 22.85 -10.34
CA LYS A 80 -13.48 23.02 -11.74
C LYS A 80 -13.88 21.69 -12.38
N GLU A 81 -14.43 21.74 -13.56
CA GLU A 81 -14.62 20.54 -14.38
C GLU A 81 -13.25 19.97 -14.77
N ILE A 82 -13.05 18.67 -14.61
CA ILE A 82 -11.78 17.98 -14.89
C ILE A 82 -12.02 16.76 -15.77
N ASN A 83 -10.98 16.34 -16.48
CA ASN A 83 -11.01 15.12 -17.27
C ASN A 83 -10.11 14.06 -16.63
N LEU A 84 -10.71 12.99 -16.10
CA LEU A 84 -10.04 11.86 -15.47
C LEU A 84 -9.75 10.69 -16.42
N ALA A 85 -10.02 10.81 -17.71
CA ALA A 85 -9.71 9.77 -18.67
C ALA A 85 -8.20 9.54 -18.77
N VAL A 86 -7.78 8.29 -18.61
CA VAL A 86 -6.39 7.85 -18.80
C VAL A 86 -6.35 6.91 -19.98
N ARG A 87 -5.50 7.20 -20.96
CA ARG A 87 -5.19 6.24 -22.02
C ARG A 87 -3.97 5.43 -21.59
N ILE A 88 -4.15 4.11 -21.49
CA ILE A 88 -3.09 3.18 -21.11
C ILE A 88 -2.66 2.40 -22.34
N THR A 89 -1.35 2.36 -22.61
CA THR A 89 -0.77 1.50 -23.64
C THR A 89 0.35 0.68 -23.03
N LYS A 90 0.20 -0.64 -23.06
CA LYS A 90 1.18 -1.59 -22.55
C LYS A 90 1.98 -2.18 -23.71
N ILE A 91 3.29 -2.32 -23.57
CA ILE A 91 4.14 -3.01 -24.52
C ILE A 91 4.47 -4.40 -23.95
N VAL A 92 4.06 -5.43 -24.68
CA VAL A 92 4.14 -6.83 -24.26
C VAL A 92 5.42 -7.51 -24.78
N ASN A 93 6.04 -6.98 -25.86
CA ASN A 93 7.24 -7.54 -26.46
C ASN A 93 8.42 -6.61 -26.23
N GLY A 94 9.37 -7.02 -25.42
CA GLY A 94 10.55 -6.26 -25.01
C GLY A 94 10.53 -5.92 -23.51
N ASP A 95 11.28 -4.89 -23.11
CA ASP A 95 11.29 -4.43 -21.72
C ASP A 95 9.88 -3.97 -21.31
N PRO A 96 9.37 -4.42 -20.16
CA PRO A 96 8.03 -4.06 -19.71
C PRO A 96 7.95 -2.54 -19.54
N LYS A 97 6.95 -1.95 -20.16
CA LYS A 97 6.65 -0.52 -20.00
C LYS A 97 5.18 -0.22 -20.23
N VAL A 98 4.70 0.79 -19.52
CA VAL A 98 3.36 1.32 -19.67
C VAL A 98 3.45 2.80 -20.05
N THR A 99 2.68 3.21 -21.03
CA THR A 99 2.54 4.63 -21.37
C THR A 99 1.16 5.10 -20.94
N LEU A 100 1.13 6.14 -20.12
CA LEU A 100 -0.07 6.81 -19.68
C LEU A 100 -0.17 8.17 -20.36
N SER A 101 -1.37 8.57 -20.74
CA SER A 101 -1.62 9.92 -21.18
C SER A 101 -2.95 10.44 -20.64
N THR A 102 -2.94 11.69 -20.18
CA THR A 102 -4.09 12.44 -19.72
C THR A 102 -4.26 13.70 -20.57
N SER A 103 -5.42 14.34 -20.48
CA SER A 103 -5.73 15.47 -21.35
C SER A 103 -5.19 16.81 -20.83
N GLU A 104 -5.41 17.14 -19.56
CA GLU A 104 -5.09 18.47 -19.00
C GLU A 104 -4.87 18.41 -17.49
N PRO A 105 -4.08 19.36 -16.91
CA PRO A 105 -3.85 19.41 -15.47
C PRO A 105 -5.11 19.82 -14.70
N PHE A 106 -5.31 19.20 -13.56
CA PHE A 106 -6.40 19.53 -12.63
C PHE A 106 -6.11 20.82 -11.85
N GLY A 107 -4.82 21.08 -11.57
CA GLY A 107 -4.35 22.17 -10.73
C GLY A 107 -4.32 21.84 -9.24
N PHE A 108 -4.45 20.56 -8.89
CA PHE A 108 -4.28 19.99 -7.56
C PHE A 108 -3.74 18.55 -7.68
N SER A 109 -3.18 18.02 -6.61
CA SER A 109 -2.66 16.67 -6.57
C SER A 109 -3.78 15.63 -6.47
N ALA A 110 -3.61 14.51 -7.17
CA ALA A 110 -4.47 13.35 -7.10
C ALA A 110 -3.61 12.08 -7.20
N LEU A 111 -4.03 11.00 -6.56
CA LEU A 111 -3.37 9.71 -6.66
C LEU A 111 -3.97 8.92 -7.82
N LEU A 112 -3.12 8.41 -8.71
CA LEU A 112 -3.49 7.49 -9.78
C LEU A 112 -2.96 6.10 -9.47
N SER A 113 -3.85 5.11 -9.47
CA SER A 113 -3.52 3.69 -9.41
C SER A 113 -3.89 3.02 -10.74
N VAL A 114 -2.95 2.30 -11.35
CA VAL A 114 -3.16 1.56 -12.61
C VAL A 114 -2.92 0.08 -12.35
N TYR A 115 -3.92 -0.74 -12.62
CA TYR A 115 -3.92 -2.18 -12.37
C TYR A 115 -3.49 -2.92 -13.62
N LEU A 116 -2.28 -3.47 -13.62
CA LEU A 116 -1.78 -4.28 -14.73
C LEU A 116 -2.30 -5.72 -14.59
N ASP A 117 -2.36 -6.43 -15.72
CA ASP A 117 -2.76 -7.84 -15.80
C ASP A 117 -1.58 -8.81 -15.68
N ASP A 118 -0.37 -8.31 -15.45
CA ASP A 118 0.86 -9.06 -15.24
C ASP A 118 1.68 -8.51 -14.08
N ALA A 119 2.55 -9.35 -13.54
CA ALA A 119 3.50 -8.94 -12.50
C ALA A 119 4.81 -8.47 -13.14
N TRP A 120 5.32 -7.34 -12.65
CA TRP A 120 6.69 -6.89 -12.94
C TRP A 120 7.64 -7.40 -11.86
N ASP A 121 8.78 -7.93 -12.28
CA ASP A 121 9.84 -8.33 -11.34
C ASP A 121 10.71 -7.12 -11.02
N ALA A 122 10.15 -6.19 -10.23
CA ALA A 122 10.78 -4.96 -9.81
C ALA A 122 10.22 -4.53 -8.45
N GLN A 123 10.98 -3.76 -7.68
CA GLN A 123 10.53 -3.20 -6.40
C GLN A 123 9.92 -1.81 -6.56
N SER A 124 10.35 -1.08 -7.58
CA SER A 124 9.87 0.27 -7.91
C SER A 124 9.87 0.46 -9.42
N ALA A 125 9.29 1.55 -9.85
CA ALA A 125 9.32 1.98 -11.24
C ALA A 125 9.51 3.50 -11.31
N THR A 126 10.03 3.95 -12.43
CA THR A 126 10.22 5.37 -12.70
C THR A 126 9.40 5.81 -13.90
N GLY A 127 8.71 6.92 -13.75
CA GLY A 127 7.97 7.59 -14.83
C GLY A 127 8.83 8.62 -15.54
N TYR A 128 8.79 8.58 -16.86
CA TYR A 128 9.59 9.44 -17.75
C TYR A 128 8.71 10.25 -18.68
N VAL A 129 9.04 11.53 -18.86
CA VAL A 129 8.56 12.39 -19.95
C VAL A 129 9.77 12.87 -20.75
N ASP A 130 9.78 12.65 -22.05
CA ASP A 130 10.91 12.97 -22.93
C ASP A 130 12.26 12.43 -22.39
N GLU A 131 12.26 11.17 -21.93
CA GLU A 131 13.40 10.45 -21.32
C GLU A 131 13.96 11.11 -20.04
N LYS A 132 13.25 12.04 -19.43
CA LYS A 132 13.58 12.61 -18.12
C LYS A 132 12.69 11.97 -17.06
N ALA A 133 13.30 11.51 -15.98
CA ALA A 133 12.57 11.03 -14.80
C ALA A 133 11.77 12.18 -14.18
N VAL A 134 10.47 11.98 -14.01
CA VAL A 134 9.54 13.00 -13.51
C VAL A 134 8.63 12.48 -12.39
N ALA A 135 8.55 11.19 -12.21
CA ALA A 135 7.71 10.58 -11.18
C ALA A 135 8.34 9.30 -10.63
N SER A 136 8.29 9.13 -9.32
CA SER A 136 8.49 7.84 -8.69
C SER A 136 7.16 7.09 -8.68
N VAL A 137 7.21 5.80 -9.00
CA VAL A 137 6.03 4.94 -9.08
C VAL A 137 6.24 3.78 -8.12
N SER A 138 5.41 3.67 -7.11
CA SER A 138 5.43 2.52 -6.22
C SER A 138 4.71 1.33 -6.89
N LEU A 139 5.28 0.15 -6.73
CA LEU A 139 4.72 -1.09 -7.27
C LEU A 139 4.14 -1.90 -6.12
N THR A 140 2.92 -2.39 -6.32
CA THR A 140 2.26 -3.29 -5.37
C THR A 140 1.59 -4.45 -6.12
N GLY A 141 1.21 -5.49 -5.37
CA GLY A 141 0.59 -6.69 -5.94
C GLY A 141 1.58 -7.83 -6.15
N SER A 142 1.14 -9.06 -5.92
CA SER A 142 1.97 -10.29 -6.03
C SER A 142 1.72 -11.07 -7.32
N LYS A 143 0.51 -11.06 -7.83
CA LYS A 143 0.11 -11.74 -9.09
C LYS A 143 0.01 -10.76 -10.26
N THR A 144 -0.30 -9.52 -9.94
CA THR A 144 -0.42 -8.42 -10.89
C THR A 144 0.25 -7.20 -10.29
N THR A 145 0.79 -6.34 -11.12
CA THR A 145 1.41 -5.08 -10.67
C THR A 145 0.38 -3.96 -10.63
N ILE A 146 0.34 -3.23 -9.54
CA ILE A 146 -0.40 -1.97 -9.43
C ILE A 146 0.63 -0.84 -9.42
N LEU A 147 0.50 0.09 -10.35
CA LEU A 147 1.34 1.29 -10.44
C LEU A 147 0.64 2.41 -9.68
N ASN A 148 1.27 2.94 -8.64
CA ASN A 148 0.73 4.03 -7.83
C ASN A 148 1.61 5.27 -7.95
N MET A 149 1.00 6.42 -8.22
CA MET A 149 1.71 7.68 -8.43
C MET A 149 0.83 8.89 -8.12
N THR A 150 1.42 9.90 -7.52
CA THR A 150 0.77 11.19 -7.30
C THR A 150 1.04 12.12 -8.46
N MET A 151 0.01 12.84 -8.91
CA MET A 151 0.12 13.76 -10.04
C MET A 151 -1.01 14.78 -10.07
N ASP A 152 -0.81 15.84 -10.83
CA ASP A 152 -1.77 16.93 -11.02
C ASP A 152 -2.61 16.81 -12.31
N GLY A 153 -2.55 15.66 -12.98
CA GLY A 153 -3.23 15.38 -14.25
C GLY A 153 -2.47 15.83 -15.52
N SER A 154 -1.34 16.50 -15.40
CA SER A 154 -0.59 17.05 -16.54
C SER A 154 0.45 16.10 -17.12
N LEU A 155 0.05 14.91 -17.54
CA LEU A 155 1.02 13.89 -17.96
C LEU A 155 1.53 14.02 -19.40
N GLY A 156 0.79 14.68 -20.27
CA GLY A 156 1.12 14.57 -21.69
C GLY A 156 1.24 13.09 -22.10
N SER A 157 2.45 12.56 -22.09
CA SER A 157 2.74 11.14 -22.29
C SER A 157 3.80 10.70 -21.28
N LEU A 158 3.39 10.01 -20.22
CA LEU A 158 4.27 9.44 -19.21
C LEU A 158 4.59 7.98 -19.56
N VAL A 159 5.87 7.67 -19.69
CA VAL A 159 6.35 6.30 -19.90
C VAL A 159 6.86 5.75 -18.59
N ILE A 160 6.24 4.70 -18.05
CA ILE A 160 6.65 4.04 -16.82
C ILE A 160 7.43 2.78 -17.17
N ARG A 161 8.58 2.63 -16.54
CA ARG A 161 9.45 1.45 -16.65
C ARG A 161 9.78 0.94 -15.25
N PRO A 162 9.83 -0.40 -15.04
CA PRO A 162 10.35 -0.95 -13.80
C PRO A 162 11.81 -0.54 -13.63
N ASP A 163 12.22 -0.31 -12.40
CA ASP A 163 13.61 -0.06 -12.08
C ASP A 163 14.38 -1.38 -12.08
N GLU A 164 15.62 -1.37 -12.56
CA GLU A 164 16.46 -2.56 -12.53
C GLU A 164 16.73 -2.98 -11.08
N LEU A 165 16.59 -4.28 -10.80
CA LEU A 165 17.03 -4.82 -9.52
C LEU A 165 18.54 -4.61 -9.39
N PRO A 166 19.04 -4.13 -8.23
CA PRO A 166 20.48 -4.00 -8.01
C PRO A 166 21.16 -5.34 -8.28
N GLU A 167 22.15 -5.38 -9.19
CA GLU A 167 22.95 -6.59 -9.43
C GLU A 167 23.54 -7.06 -8.09
N GLU A 168 23.24 -8.30 -7.69
CA GLU A 168 23.96 -8.98 -6.61
C GLU A 168 25.43 -9.08 -7.01
N LYS A 169 26.25 -8.18 -6.49
CA LYS A 169 27.70 -8.36 -6.56
C LYS A 169 28.05 -9.60 -5.75
N THR A 170 28.21 -10.72 -6.44
CA THR A 170 28.83 -11.94 -5.92
C THR A 170 30.30 -11.59 -5.61
N THR A 171 30.55 -11.09 -4.43
CA THR A 171 31.92 -11.00 -3.89
C THR A 171 32.28 -12.38 -3.37
N VAL A 172 33.07 -13.09 -4.14
CA VAL A 172 33.86 -14.24 -3.66
C VAL A 172 34.75 -13.71 -2.54
N PRO A 173 34.79 -14.33 -1.34
CA PRO A 173 35.66 -13.88 -0.28
C PRO A 173 37.11 -14.23 -0.62
N GLU A 174 37.91 -13.23 -0.90
CA GLU A 174 39.34 -13.34 -0.91
C GLU A 174 39.84 -13.26 0.53
N THR A 175 40.46 -14.35 0.97
CA THR A 175 41.04 -14.51 2.31
C THR A 175 42.34 -13.68 2.36
N GLU A 176 42.39 -12.64 3.19
CA GLU A 176 43.66 -12.10 3.64
C GLU A 176 43.67 -11.79 5.14
N GLU A 177 44.83 -12.01 5.70
CA GLU A 177 45.25 -12.19 7.07
C GLU A 177 45.21 -10.91 7.94
N THR A 178 44.95 -11.17 9.19
CA THR A 178 45.25 -10.47 10.45
C THR A 178 46.25 -9.30 10.41
N THR A 179 45.83 -8.16 11.00
CA THR A 179 46.59 -7.45 12.06
C THR A 179 45.71 -6.46 12.79
N GLU A 180 45.57 -6.64 14.09
CA GLU A 180 45.14 -5.60 15.04
C GLU A 180 46.25 -4.50 15.18
N PRO A 181 45.87 -3.25 15.54
CA PRO A 181 46.05 -2.86 16.92
C PRO A 181 44.98 -1.90 17.51
N THR A 182 44.60 -2.24 18.71
CA THR A 182 44.24 -1.39 19.87
C THR A 182 44.41 0.13 19.72
N THR A 183 43.34 0.90 20.04
CA THR A 183 43.32 1.91 21.11
C THR A 183 41.93 2.54 21.33
N GLN A 184 41.69 2.85 22.60
CA GLN A 184 40.50 3.34 23.28
C GLN A 184 40.16 4.84 23.04
N PRO A 185 39.19 5.39 23.79
CA PRO A 185 38.07 6.16 23.28
C PRO A 185 38.21 7.65 23.54
N THR A 186 37.51 8.46 22.80
CA THR A 186 37.25 9.84 23.20
C THR A 186 35.77 10.19 23.09
N THR A 187 35.27 10.58 24.20
CA THR A 187 34.02 11.29 24.50
C THR A 187 33.84 12.54 23.65
N GLY A 188 32.61 12.81 23.26
CA GLY A 188 32.25 14.14 22.80
C GLY A 188 30.90 14.26 22.09
N ASN A 189 29.89 14.56 22.90
CA ASN A 189 28.77 15.47 22.69
C ASN A 189 27.77 15.28 21.54
N ASP A 190 26.58 15.01 21.96
CA ASP A 190 25.33 15.74 21.69
C ASP A 190 25.43 16.85 20.62
N ASP A 191 24.80 16.61 19.47
CA ASP A 191 24.00 17.60 18.77
C ASP A 191 23.52 17.08 17.42
N TYR A 192 22.43 16.32 17.37
CA TYR A 192 21.60 16.15 16.18
C TYR A 192 20.13 15.97 16.57
N LEU A 193 19.63 16.93 17.30
CA LEU A 193 18.22 17.23 17.41
C LEU A 193 18.02 18.60 16.74
N SER A 194 17.64 18.57 15.48
CA SER A 194 16.83 19.61 14.83
C SER A 194 17.07 19.64 13.33
N LYS A 195 16.24 18.91 12.59
CA LYS A 195 15.69 19.31 11.29
C LYS A 195 14.71 18.23 10.82
N ALA A 196 13.55 18.25 11.41
CA ALA A 196 12.33 17.74 10.83
C ALA A 196 11.29 18.82 11.11
N GLU A 197 11.34 19.89 10.35
CA GLU A 197 10.30 20.91 10.31
C GLU A 197 9.73 20.96 8.90
N ASP A 198 8.40 21.06 8.87
CA ASP A 198 7.52 21.25 7.72
C ASP A 198 7.23 20.02 6.86
N THR A 199 6.49 19.08 7.43
CA THR A 199 5.46 18.38 6.66
C THR A 199 4.14 19.10 6.91
N ASP A 200 3.45 19.46 5.84
CA ASP A 200 2.12 20.04 5.86
C ASP A 200 1.15 19.10 6.59
N ASP A 201 1.02 19.24 7.91
CA ASP A 201 0.09 18.52 8.77
C ASP A 201 -1.32 19.09 8.55
N THR A 202 -1.92 18.82 7.39
CA THR A 202 -3.33 19.16 7.14
C THR A 202 -4.19 18.26 8.02
N VAL A 203 -4.53 18.75 9.22
CA VAL A 203 -5.42 18.05 10.16
C VAL A 203 -6.85 18.38 9.80
N TYR A 204 -7.65 17.33 9.55
CA TYR A 204 -9.09 17.48 9.32
C TYR A 204 -9.82 18.01 10.56
N THR A 205 -11.04 18.51 10.39
CA THR A 205 -11.88 19.07 11.48
C THR A 205 -12.21 18.05 12.59
N ASP A 206 -12.09 16.76 12.30
CA ASP A 206 -12.22 15.63 13.25
C ASP A 206 -10.89 15.22 13.91
N GLY A 207 -9.79 15.90 13.58
CA GLY A 207 -8.47 15.63 14.12
C GLY A 207 -7.66 14.58 13.38
N LYS A 208 -8.19 14.01 12.28
CA LYS A 208 -7.48 13.03 11.45
C LYS A 208 -6.52 13.72 10.46
N ASP A 209 -5.51 13.00 10.01
CA ASP A 209 -4.66 13.45 8.92
C ASP A 209 -5.32 13.25 7.54
N LYS A 210 -4.66 13.70 6.47
CA LYS A 210 -5.16 13.58 5.08
C LYS A 210 -5.43 12.14 4.63
N TYR A 211 -4.91 11.16 5.34
CA TYR A 211 -5.11 9.73 5.08
C TYR A 211 -5.98 9.05 6.14
N LEU A 212 -6.87 9.80 6.77
CA LEU A 212 -7.83 9.35 7.77
C LEU A 212 -7.20 8.71 9.02
N THR A 213 -5.93 9.01 9.29
CA THR A 213 -5.26 8.53 10.49
C THR A 213 -5.73 9.33 11.70
N ASP A 214 -6.25 8.65 12.71
CA ASP A 214 -6.59 9.28 13.99
C ASP A 214 -5.33 9.87 14.66
N PRO A 215 -5.48 10.87 15.53
CA PRO A 215 -4.38 11.46 16.24
C PRO A 215 -3.48 10.42 16.91
N ILE A 216 -2.18 10.53 16.66
CA ILE A 216 -1.19 9.60 17.21
C ILE A 216 -1.06 9.82 18.71
N PRO A 217 -1.19 8.78 19.55
CA PRO A 217 -1.00 8.88 20.97
C PRO A 217 0.39 9.43 21.34
N GLU A 218 0.47 10.22 22.41
CA GLU A 218 1.73 10.79 22.86
C GLU A 218 2.80 9.73 23.08
N GLY A 219 4.02 9.96 22.58
CA GLY A 219 5.14 9.03 22.67
C GLY A 219 5.12 7.88 21.68
N LYS A 220 4.12 7.82 20.75
CA LYS A 220 4.09 6.84 19.67
C LYS A 220 4.70 7.41 18.38
N PRO A 221 5.32 6.56 17.53
CA PRO A 221 5.86 7.01 16.25
C PRO A 221 4.76 7.59 15.36
N LYS A 222 5.05 8.73 14.73
CA LYS A 222 4.20 9.27 13.67
C LYS A 222 4.37 8.45 12.39
N PRO A 223 3.34 8.34 11.54
CA PRO A 223 3.49 7.74 10.22
C PRO A 223 4.49 8.54 9.37
N VAL A 224 5.20 7.85 8.51
CA VAL A 224 6.02 8.44 7.44
C VAL A 224 5.42 7.97 6.13
N GLU A 225 5.09 8.92 5.27
CA GLU A 225 4.44 8.57 4.02
C GLU A 225 5.39 7.78 3.11
N PRO A 226 4.92 6.76 2.39
CA PRO A 226 5.76 5.93 1.53
C PRO A 226 6.60 6.73 0.52
N GLU A 227 6.05 7.82 0.01
CA GLU A 227 6.74 8.75 -0.90
C GLU A 227 7.86 9.56 -0.24
N ASP A 228 7.83 9.70 1.09
CA ASP A 228 8.82 10.45 1.88
C ASP A 228 9.85 9.51 2.55
N GLN A 229 9.74 8.20 2.33
CA GLN A 229 10.64 7.23 2.94
C GLN A 229 11.96 7.14 2.15
N GLU A 230 13.05 7.40 2.83
CA GLU A 230 14.40 7.22 2.29
C GLU A 230 15.06 6.00 2.95
N VAL A 231 15.37 4.96 2.16
CA VAL A 231 16.04 3.76 2.64
C VAL A 231 17.55 3.87 2.44
N ASP A 232 18.32 3.97 3.54
CA ASP A 232 19.78 3.95 3.52
C ASP A 232 20.31 2.51 3.65
N LYS A 233 20.63 1.88 2.54
CA LYS A 233 21.19 0.52 2.50
C LYS A 233 22.62 0.42 3.08
N GLY A 234 23.27 1.53 3.38
CA GLY A 234 24.55 1.58 4.06
C GLY A 234 24.47 1.40 5.57
N LYS A 235 23.27 1.53 6.15
CA LYS A 235 23.03 1.41 7.59
C LYS A 235 22.03 0.30 7.89
N THR A 236 22.42 -0.60 8.77
CA THR A 236 21.60 -1.74 9.17
C THR A 236 21.28 -1.72 10.66
N TYR A 237 20.07 -2.13 10.97
CA TYR A 237 19.54 -2.28 12.32
C TYR A 237 18.95 -3.67 12.49
N THR A 238 18.51 -4.00 13.69
CA THR A 238 17.85 -5.28 13.98
C THR A 238 16.54 -5.06 14.70
N CYS A 239 15.54 -5.86 14.35
CA CYS A 239 14.28 -6.00 15.05
C CYS A 239 13.99 -7.47 15.30
N THR A 240 12.95 -7.78 16.08
CA THR A 240 12.37 -9.12 16.11
C THR A 240 11.05 -9.13 15.36
N PHE A 241 10.74 -10.23 14.66
CA PHE A 241 9.58 -10.29 13.79
C PHE A 241 8.88 -11.65 13.93
N SER A 242 7.59 -11.66 14.23
CA SER A 242 6.79 -12.88 14.34
C SER A 242 5.50 -12.81 13.53
N ILE A 243 5.01 -13.98 13.11
CA ILE A 243 3.73 -14.13 12.40
C ILE A 243 2.99 -15.29 13.06
N GLU A 244 1.80 -15.04 13.59
CA GLU A 244 1.01 -16.04 14.29
C GLU A 244 -0.49 -15.93 13.97
N CYS A 245 -1.16 -17.09 13.96
CA CYS A 245 -2.59 -17.24 13.78
C CYS A 245 -3.23 -18.10 14.89
N SER A 246 -2.69 -17.98 16.11
CA SER A 246 -3.09 -18.82 17.27
C SER A 246 -4.54 -18.64 17.69
N THR A 247 -5.16 -17.49 17.38
CA THR A 247 -6.57 -17.22 17.60
C THR A 247 -7.50 -18.17 16.83
N ILE A 248 -7.10 -18.60 15.63
CA ILE A 248 -7.85 -19.57 14.82
C ILE A 248 -8.03 -20.89 15.58
N LEU A 249 -7.04 -21.32 16.39
CA LEU A 249 -7.12 -22.57 17.12
C LEU A 249 -8.28 -22.62 18.13
N ASN A 250 -8.78 -21.45 18.54
CA ASN A 250 -9.95 -21.31 19.42
C ASN A 250 -11.26 -21.06 18.66
N ASN A 251 -11.19 -20.92 17.31
CA ASN A 251 -12.31 -20.56 16.45
C ASN A 251 -12.40 -21.48 15.22
N LEU A 252 -11.96 -22.73 15.33
CA LEU A 252 -11.93 -23.68 14.22
C LEU A 252 -13.30 -23.99 13.61
N ASP A 253 -14.37 -23.74 14.34
CA ASP A 253 -15.76 -23.86 13.87
C ASP A 253 -16.18 -22.74 12.92
N GLN A 254 -15.45 -21.63 12.90
CA GLN A 254 -15.65 -20.51 11.99
C GLN A 254 -14.66 -20.54 10.80
N LEU A 255 -13.62 -21.38 10.87
CA LEU A 255 -12.61 -21.48 9.83
C LEU A 255 -13.16 -22.15 8.57
N GLU A 256 -12.91 -21.57 7.40
CA GLU A 256 -13.20 -22.20 6.12
C GLU A 256 -12.49 -23.57 6.05
N PRO A 257 -13.22 -24.66 5.70
CA PRO A 257 -12.72 -26.04 5.83
C PRO A 257 -11.43 -26.32 5.03
N ASP A 258 -11.23 -25.68 3.90
CA ASP A 258 -10.06 -25.79 3.03
C ASP A 258 -8.84 -25.04 3.56
N LYS A 259 -9.00 -24.23 4.58
CA LYS A 259 -7.93 -23.47 5.25
C LYS A 259 -7.30 -24.20 6.43
N LEU A 260 -7.89 -25.29 6.88
CA LEU A 260 -7.41 -26.03 8.06
C LEU A 260 -5.95 -26.49 7.91
N GLU A 261 -5.54 -26.89 6.73
CA GLU A 261 -4.15 -27.30 6.46
C GLU A 261 -3.15 -26.13 6.46
N CYS A 262 -3.63 -24.88 6.34
CA CYS A 262 -2.81 -23.68 6.42
C CYS A 262 -2.55 -23.24 7.86
N VAL A 263 -3.24 -23.83 8.86
CA VAL A 263 -3.09 -23.46 10.27
C VAL A 263 -2.07 -24.35 10.96
N PRO A 264 -0.90 -23.83 11.35
CA PRO A 264 0.06 -24.62 12.14
C PRO A 264 -0.56 -25.09 13.45
N SER A 265 -0.24 -26.31 13.90
CA SER A 265 -0.82 -26.91 15.11
C SER A 265 -0.60 -26.09 16.39
N ASN A 266 0.41 -25.23 16.41
CA ASN A 266 0.69 -24.29 17.50
C ASN A 266 0.33 -22.83 17.15
N GLY A 267 -0.28 -22.58 15.98
CA GLY A 267 -0.65 -21.26 15.50
C GLY A 267 0.52 -20.33 15.13
N VAL A 268 1.76 -20.86 15.02
CA VAL A 268 2.95 -20.04 14.74
C VAL A 268 3.45 -20.32 13.34
N ILE A 269 3.33 -19.33 12.46
CA ILE A 269 3.83 -19.36 11.08
C ILE A 269 5.32 -18.99 11.04
N LEU A 270 5.70 -17.95 11.77
CA LEU A 270 7.09 -17.53 11.93
C LEU A 270 7.40 -17.24 13.41
N ALA A 271 8.24 -18.08 14.00
CA ALA A 271 8.70 -17.90 15.36
C ALA A 271 9.73 -16.77 15.43
N LYS A 272 9.43 -15.73 16.11
CA LYS A 272 10.13 -14.48 16.45
C LYS A 272 11.67 -14.43 16.20
N PRO A 273 12.20 -14.56 14.99
CA PRO A 273 13.63 -14.41 14.72
C PRO A 273 14.06 -12.95 14.89
N THR A 274 15.37 -12.74 15.11
CA THR A 274 16.00 -11.45 14.90
C THR A 274 16.20 -11.25 13.41
N VAL A 275 15.77 -10.11 12.91
CA VAL A 275 15.81 -9.73 11.50
C VAL A 275 16.62 -8.47 11.35
N THR A 276 17.52 -8.45 10.36
CA THR A 276 18.24 -7.22 9.97
C THR A 276 17.39 -6.43 8.99
N PHE A 277 17.36 -5.12 9.16
CA PHE A 277 16.69 -4.19 8.25
C PHE A 277 17.56 -2.96 7.99
N TYR A 278 17.27 -2.22 6.92
CA TYR A 278 17.96 -0.98 6.58
C TYR A 278 17.29 0.23 7.23
N GLU A 279 18.06 1.29 7.51
CA GLU A 279 17.49 2.54 7.99
C GLU A 279 16.43 3.05 6.99
N GLY A 280 15.26 3.41 7.48
CA GLY A 280 14.15 3.88 6.67
C GLY A 280 13.18 2.80 6.18
N GLU A 281 13.52 1.51 6.27
CA GLU A 281 12.57 0.45 5.92
C GLU A 281 11.33 0.47 6.84
N SER A 282 10.17 0.26 6.24
CA SER A 282 8.89 0.11 6.93
C SER A 282 8.66 -1.33 7.43
N VAL A 283 7.63 -1.50 8.25
CA VAL A 283 7.16 -2.86 8.64
C VAL A 283 6.76 -3.68 7.41
N PHE A 284 6.20 -3.04 6.40
CA PHE A 284 5.78 -3.68 5.15
C PHE A 284 6.98 -4.20 4.34
N ASP A 285 8.02 -3.37 4.16
CA ASP A 285 9.22 -3.76 3.42
C ASP A 285 9.86 -5.02 4.01
N VAL A 286 9.98 -5.03 5.35
CA VAL A 286 10.55 -6.17 6.07
C VAL A 286 9.64 -7.39 5.99
N LEU A 287 8.30 -7.22 6.06
CA LEU A 287 7.36 -8.33 5.88
C LEU A 287 7.51 -8.97 4.51
N GLN A 288 7.50 -8.17 3.44
CA GLN A 288 7.64 -8.66 2.07
C GLN A 288 8.94 -9.46 1.89
N ARG A 289 10.06 -8.87 2.28
CA ARG A 289 11.37 -9.50 2.15
C ARG A 289 11.44 -10.80 2.95
N LEU A 290 10.95 -10.79 4.19
CA LEU A 290 10.97 -11.95 5.06
C LEU A 290 10.09 -13.10 4.56
N CYS A 291 8.90 -12.79 4.07
CA CYS A 291 7.98 -13.76 3.46
C CYS A 291 8.63 -14.39 2.21
N LYS A 292 9.25 -13.58 1.35
CA LYS A 292 9.98 -14.05 0.16
C LYS A 292 11.15 -14.97 0.56
N GLU A 293 11.98 -14.58 1.52
CA GLU A 293 13.14 -15.36 1.99
C GLU A 293 12.75 -16.69 2.64
N LYS A 294 11.62 -16.73 3.31
CA LYS A 294 11.14 -17.92 4.04
C LYS A 294 10.19 -18.78 3.22
N GLY A 295 9.83 -18.36 2.00
CA GLY A 295 8.84 -19.06 1.19
C GLY A 295 7.43 -19.03 1.82
N ILE A 296 7.11 -18.00 2.60
CA ILE A 296 5.79 -17.77 3.18
C ILE A 296 4.99 -16.99 2.14
N HIS A 297 3.85 -17.53 1.73
CA HIS A 297 2.93 -16.83 0.86
C HIS A 297 2.41 -15.56 1.55
N MET A 298 2.36 -14.44 0.82
CA MET A 298 1.82 -13.17 1.30
C MET A 298 1.17 -12.41 0.15
N GLU A 299 -0.05 -11.93 0.37
CA GLU A 299 -0.77 -11.06 -0.56
C GLU A 299 -1.12 -9.74 0.11
N SER A 300 -1.02 -8.69 -0.67
CA SER A 300 -1.35 -7.33 -0.22
C SER A 300 -1.87 -6.51 -1.39
N SER A 301 -2.73 -5.56 -1.09
CA SER A 301 -3.16 -4.50 -2.00
C SER A 301 -2.79 -3.14 -1.45
N TRP A 302 -2.74 -2.15 -2.33
CA TRP A 302 -2.56 -0.76 -1.92
C TRP A 302 -3.92 -0.12 -1.67
N THR A 303 -4.06 0.53 -0.53
CA THR A 303 -5.29 1.26 -0.19
C THR A 303 -5.01 2.76 -0.22
N PRO A 304 -5.34 3.44 -1.34
CA PRO A 304 -4.98 4.84 -1.55
C PRO A 304 -5.52 5.78 -0.48
N ILE A 305 -6.73 5.52 0.01
CA ILE A 305 -7.40 6.34 1.04
C ILE A 305 -6.61 6.39 2.36
N TYR A 306 -5.82 5.36 2.65
CA TYR A 306 -4.97 5.28 3.83
C TYR A 306 -3.48 5.47 3.48
N ASN A 307 -3.17 5.71 2.20
CA ASN A 307 -1.80 5.76 1.65
C ASN A 307 -0.94 4.59 2.16
N SER A 308 -1.47 3.40 2.16
CA SER A 308 -0.83 2.26 2.80
C SER A 308 -1.13 0.93 2.14
N ALA A 309 -0.18 0.00 2.28
CA ALA A 309 -0.39 -1.40 1.98
C ALA A 309 -1.39 -2.01 2.97
N TYR A 310 -2.36 -2.72 2.43
CA TYR A 310 -3.29 -3.58 3.14
C TYR A 310 -2.87 -5.04 2.95
N ILE A 311 -2.72 -5.79 4.04
CA ILE A 311 -2.32 -7.19 3.99
C ILE A 311 -3.58 -8.06 3.91
N GLU A 312 -3.82 -8.63 2.74
CA GLU A 312 -4.97 -9.48 2.47
C GLU A 312 -4.80 -10.89 3.03
N GLY A 313 -3.58 -11.44 2.94
CA GLY A 313 -3.30 -12.79 3.39
C GLY A 313 -1.82 -13.05 3.69
N ILE A 314 -1.55 -13.92 4.68
CA ILE A 314 -0.24 -14.48 4.99
C ILE A 314 -0.39 -15.98 5.17
N HIS A 315 0.51 -16.79 4.57
CA HIS A 315 0.52 -18.25 4.66
C HIS A 315 -0.78 -18.90 4.16
N ASN A 316 -1.39 -18.35 3.12
CA ASN A 316 -2.68 -18.74 2.55
C ASN A 316 -3.89 -18.60 3.52
N LEU A 317 -3.72 -17.86 4.61
CA LEU A 317 -4.79 -17.44 5.48
C LEU A 317 -5.13 -15.98 5.17
N TYR A 318 -6.35 -15.73 4.71
CA TYR A 318 -6.84 -14.44 4.26
C TYR A 318 -7.80 -13.82 5.28
N GLU A 319 -8.08 -12.56 5.10
CA GLU A 319 -9.21 -11.92 5.78
C GLU A 319 -10.50 -12.71 5.47
N PHE A 320 -11.37 -12.78 6.46
CA PHE A 320 -12.65 -13.50 6.43
C PHE A 320 -12.56 -15.05 6.41
N ASP A 321 -11.39 -15.66 6.29
CA ASP A 321 -11.24 -17.11 6.33
C ASP A 321 -11.70 -17.75 7.66
N CYS A 322 -11.76 -16.98 8.74
CA CYS A 322 -12.19 -17.44 10.07
C CYS A 322 -13.32 -16.55 10.64
N GLY A 323 -14.36 -16.34 9.83
CA GLY A 323 -15.49 -15.49 10.15
C GLY A 323 -15.35 -14.04 9.67
N GLU A 324 -16.48 -13.32 9.61
CA GLU A 324 -16.60 -11.98 9.01
C GLU A 324 -15.73 -10.89 9.67
N LEU A 325 -15.25 -11.13 10.90
CA LEU A 325 -14.43 -10.20 11.68
C LEU A 325 -12.94 -10.58 11.70
N SER A 326 -12.55 -11.52 10.86
CA SER A 326 -11.19 -12.04 10.86
C SER A 326 -10.28 -11.37 9.83
N GLY A 327 -8.98 -11.32 10.16
CA GLY A 327 -7.96 -10.73 9.28
C GLY A 327 -6.62 -10.53 9.98
N TRP A 328 -5.68 -9.92 9.26
CA TRP A 328 -4.33 -9.69 9.75
C TRP A 328 -4.15 -8.31 10.38
N MET A 329 -3.52 -8.29 11.53
CA MET A 329 -3.15 -7.07 12.25
C MET A 329 -1.68 -7.09 12.61
N TYR A 330 -1.05 -5.91 12.62
CA TYR A 330 0.31 -5.77 13.11
C TYR A 330 0.37 -4.91 14.36
N ARG A 331 1.31 -5.25 15.24
CA ARG A 331 1.67 -4.39 16.37
C ARG A 331 3.18 -4.26 16.49
N VAL A 332 3.62 -3.13 17.00
CA VAL A 332 5.04 -2.89 17.27
C VAL A 332 5.19 -2.46 18.72
N ASN A 333 6.08 -3.16 19.43
CA ASN A 333 6.32 -2.95 20.88
C ASN A 333 5.03 -3.00 21.70
N GLY A 334 4.12 -3.94 21.35
CA GLY A 334 2.84 -4.13 22.00
C GLY A 334 1.75 -3.11 21.67
N TRP A 335 2.03 -2.12 20.83
CA TRP A 335 1.05 -1.14 20.36
C TRP A 335 0.57 -1.51 18.95
N TYR A 336 -0.75 -1.43 18.73
CA TYR A 336 -1.38 -1.53 17.41
C TYR A 336 -1.46 -0.13 16.80
N PRO A 337 -0.64 0.19 15.79
CA PRO A 337 -0.73 1.49 15.12
C PRO A 337 -2.08 1.67 14.44
N ASN A 338 -2.58 2.89 14.46
CA ASN A 338 -3.81 3.28 13.78
C ASN A 338 -3.57 3.77 12.35
N TYR A 339 -2.49 3.30 11.74
CA TYR A 339 -2.13 3.53 10.34
C TYR A 339 -1.48 2.28 9.74
N GLY A 340 -1.42 2.21 8.41
CA GLY A 340 -0.95 1.02 7.71
C GLY A 340 0.53 0.74 7.88
N CYS A 341 0.91 -0.53 7.71
CA CYS A 341 2.26 -1.04 7.98
C CYS A 341 3.35 -0.47 7.07
N SER A 342 3.01 0.02 5.88
CA SER A 342 3.94 0.70 4.98
C SER A 342 4.28 2.12 5.41
N ARG A 343 3.53 2.70 6.36
CA ARG A 343 3.78 4.02 6.95
C ARG A 343 4.50 3.96 8.30
N TYR A 344 4.79 2.76 8.83
CA TYR A 344 5.55 2.59 10.07
C TYR A 344 7.01 2.31 9.78
N GLN A 345 7.89 3.30 9.95
CA GLN A 345 9.34 3.12 9.86
C GLN A 345 9.90 2.43 11.10
N LEU A 346 10.64 1.35 10.87
CA LEU A 346 11.25 0.54 11.91
C LEU A 346 12.42 1.25 12.59
N LYS A 347 12.60 0.96 13.87
CA LYS A 347 13.71 1.42 14.70
C LYS A 347 14.47 0.25 15.31
N GLN A 348 15.75 0.49 15.62
CA GLN A 348 16.59 -0.50 16.29
C GLN A 348 15.90 -1.09 17.52
N GLY A 349 15.78 -2.43 17.55
CA GLY A 349 15.24 -3.17 18.66
C GLY A 349 13.72 -3.31 18.69
N ASP A 350 13.01 -2.83 17.66
CA ASP A 350 11.57 -3.01 17.57
C ASP A 350 11.15 -4.47 17.63
N VAL A 351 9.99 -4.71 18.22
CA VAL A 351 9.35 -6.01 18.31
C VAL A 351 8.09 -5.98 17.45
N VAL A 352 8.17 -6.54 16.25
CA VAL A 352 7.06 -6.60 15.29
C VAL A 352 6.35 -7.94 15.41
N GLU A 353 5.04 -7.90 15.53
CA GLU A 353 4.20 -9.08 15.65
C GLU A 353 2.99 -8.94 14.71
N TRP A 354 2.92 -9.83 13.72
CA TRP A 354 1.73 -10.01 12.90
C TRP A 354 0.84 -11.06 13.54
N ARG A 355 -0.41 -10.69 13.73
CA ARG A 355 -1.38 -11.56 14.44
C ARG A 355 -2.67 -11.65 13.63
N TYR A 356 -3.11 -12.87 13.43
CA TYR A 356 -4.45 -13.10 12.87
C TYR A 356 -5.48 -12.90 13.96
N THR A 357 -6.49 -12.06 13.73
CA THR A 357 -7.62 -11.87 14.63
C THR A 357 -8.85 -12.55 14.05
N CYS A 358 -9.73 -13.07 14.89
CA CYS A 358 -11.07 -13.55 14.53
C CYS A 358 -12.17 -12.63 15.06
N ASP A 359 -11.79 -11.49 15.69
CA ASP A 359 -12.75 -10.58 16.33
C ASP A 359 -12.26 -9.12 16.29
N LEU A 360 -11.97 -8.61 15.08
CA LEU A 360 -11.53 -7.22 14.83
C LEU A 360 -10.44 -6.70 15.79
N GLY A 361 -9.61 -7.61 16.31
CA GLY A 361 -8.49 -7.28 17.19
C GLY A 361 -8.77 -7.43 18.69
N GLU A 362 -9.99 -7.65 19.15
CA GLU A 362 -10.30 -7.84 20.56
C GLU A 362 -9.59 -9.08 21.13
N ASP A 363 -9.62 -10.18 20.40
CA ASP A 363 -9.01 -11.46 20.74
C ASP A 363 -7.47 -11.44 20.71
N VAL A 364 -6.85 -10.44 20.10
CA VAL A 364 -5.38 -10.23 20.10
C VAL A 364 -4.96 -9.08 21.00
N GLY A 365 -5.88 -8.51 21.77
CA GLY A 365 -5.62 -7.50 22.79
C GLY A 365 -5.47 -6.08 22.25
N ARG A 366 -6.05 -5.77 21.09
CA ARG A 366 -6.22 -4.39 20.64
C ARG A 366 -7.29 -3.72 21.49
N SER A 367 -6.96 -2.65 22.18
CA SER A 367 -7.91 -1.81 22.91
C SER A 367 -8.24 -0.55 22.13
N GLY A 368 -9.51 -0.24 21.96
CA GLY A 368 -10.03 0.97 21.31
C GLY A 368 -10.97 0.66 20.14
N SER A 369 -11.93 1.55 19.88
CA SER A 369 -12.79 1.53 18.69
C SER A 369 -11.99 1.94 17.45
N TRP A 370 -12.47 1.46 16.29
CA TRP A 370 -12.05 1.94 14.97
C TRP A 370 -12.53 3.37 14.75
#